data_6cf2e53d9765e8fb067f97364d1a0fb4
#
_entry.id   6cf2e53d9765e8fb067f97364d1a0fb4
#
_cell.length_a   1.000
_cell.length_b   1.000
_cell.length_c   1.000
_cell.angle_alpha   90.00
_cell.angle_beta   90.00
_cell.angle_gamma   90.00
#
_symmetry.space_group_name_H-M   'P 1'
#
loop_
_entity.id
_entity.type
_entity.pdbx_description
1 polymer ?
#
loop_
_entity_poly.entity_id
_entity_poly.type
_entity_poly.pdbx_seq_one_letter_code
_entity_poly.pdbx_strand_id
1 'polypeptide(L)'
;MNDLFIGGGGYSGFHFIGALEYIHQKKLLDLKNFYGTSIGALIGILYISGTDPKCMINMFQKINLEEIVKYDFANIQNGLLDDSLLDTLISFVTDKYDTDINLNEFFKITNVNINIYATNITQNKYTCLSNENYPNVKLKDALKASMSIPFLFKPIEIDGNMYIDGCCKNLYGSPPKEIFIRGYSIILKNKSRGYPFQVMCSIFTREIPSSTFLVCIENEGDVNVYLNLDKIKSRFIIDMYKNGIYTTKKYLE
;
A
#
# COMPACT_ATOMS: atom_id res chain seq x y z
N MET A 1 -20.40 5.40 -4.35
CA MET A 1 -19.37 4.58 -5.00
C MET A 1 -18.95 3.45 -4.10
N ASN A 2 -18.76 2.24 -4.64
CA ASN A 2 -18.63 1.04 -3.82
C ASN A 2 -17.23 0.43 -3.85
N ASP A 3 -16.40 0.85 -4.79
CA ASP A 3 -15.06 0.32 -4.95
C ASP A 3 -14.01 1.38 -4.65
N LEU A 4 -12.92 0.93 -4.04
CA LEU A 4 -11.73 1.75 -3.79
C LEU A 4 -10.49 0.96 -4.20
N PHE A 5 -9.66 1.52 -5.06
CA PHE A 5 -8.32 1.05 -5.31
C PHE A 5 -7.29 2.07 -4.83
N ILE A 6 -6.26 1.59 -4.13
CA ILE A 6 -5.10 2.40 -3.73
C ILE A 6 -3.84 1.69 -4.20
N GLY A 7 -3.08 2.36 -5.04
CA GLY A 7 -1.84 1.84 -5.62
C GLY A 7 -0.67 1.79 -4.66
N GLY A 8 0.46 1.28 -5.14
CA GLY A 8 1.70 1.34 -4.38
C GLY A 8 2.37 2.72 -4.44
N GLY A 9 3.19 3.02 -3.45
CA GLY A 9 3.83 4.34 -3.36
C GLY A 9 4.93 4.47 -2.31
N GLY A 10 5.24 3.41 -1.57
CA GLY A 10 6.21 3.47 -0.48
C GLY A 10 5.90 4.60 0.51
N TYR A 11 6.92 5.36 0.93
CA TYR A 11 6.72 6.49 1.84
C TYR A 11 5.78 7.58 1.29
N SER A 12 5.62 7.68 -0.04
CA SER A 12 4.70 8.64 -0.65
C SER A 12 3.22 8.29 -0.45
N GLY A 13 2.92 7.19 0.24
CA GLY A 13 1.56 6.80 0.65
C GLY A 13 0.83 7.85 1.49
N PHE A 14 1.53 8.81 2.09
CA PHE A 14 0.89 9.92 2.80
C PHE A 14 -0.01 10.78 1.91
N HIS A 15 0.27 10.84 0.61
CA HIS A 15 -0.65 11.42 -0.37
C HIS A 15 -1.98 10.68 -0.43
N PHE A 16 -1.95 9.34 -0.33
CA PHE A 16 -3.16 8.52 -0.36
C PHE A 16 -4.05 8.78 0.85
N ILE A 17 -3.44 8.98 2.03
CA ILE A 17 -4.18 9.33 3.24
C ILE A 17 -4.89 10.68 3.05
N GLY A 18 -4.23 11.66 2.41
CA GLY A 18 -4.84 12.95 2.07
C GLY A 18 -6.01 12.81 1.09
N ALA A 19 -5.86 11.96 0.08
CA ALA A 19 -6.94 11.67 -0.87
C ALA A 19 -8.15 11.02 -0.17
N LEU A 20 -7.90 10.04 0.71
CA LEU A 20 -8.95 9.41 1.51
C LEU A 20 -9.63 10.38 2.45
N GLU A 21 -8.89 11.32 3.04
CA GLU A 21 -9.47 12.38 3.90
C GLU A 21 -10.53 13.19 3.16
N TYR A 22 -10.24 13.60 1.92
CA TYR A 22 -11.22 14.34 1.12
C TYR A 22 -12.45 13.51 0.80
N ILE A 23 -12.26 12.25 0.35
CA ILE A 23 -13.34 11.31 0.04
C ILE A 23 -14.21 11.03 1.28
N HIS A 24 -13.55 10.83 2.43
CA HIS A 24 -14.20 10.56 3.71
C HIS A 24 -15.04 11.75 4.19
N GLN A 25 -14.48 12.95 4.21
CA GLN A 25 -15.19 14.17 4.63
C GLN A 25 -16.42 14.45 3.79
N LYS A 26 -16.36 14.19 2.49
CA LYS A 26 -17.47 14.37 1.56
C LYS A 26 -18.46 13.20 1.55
N LYS A 27 -18.20 12.14 2.31
CA LYS A 27 -19.04 10.91 2.37
C LYS A 27 -19.30 10.30 1.00
N LEU A 28 -18.30 10.30 0.13
CA LEU A 28 -18.41 9.89 -1.27
C LEU A 28 -18.36 8.37 -1.49
N LEU A 29 -17.99 7.59 -0.45
CA LEU A 29 -17.72 6.17 -0.56
C LEU A 29 -18.58 5.36 0.40
N ASP A 30 -19.36 4.41 -0.14
CA ASP A 30 -20.01 3.30 0.56
C ASP A 30 -19.26 2.02 0.16
N LEU A 31 -18.16 1.74 0.87
CA LEU A 31 -17.15 0.76 0.45
C LEU A 31 -17.69 -0.67 0.55
N LYS A 32 -17.61 -1.42 -0.57
CA LYS A 32 -17.95 -2.84 -0.67
C LYS A 32 -16.78 -3.68 -1.14
N ASN A 33 -15.94 -3.14 -2.04
CA ASN A 33 -14.78 -3.83 -2.56
C ASN A 33 -13.55 -2.93 -2.44
N PHE A 34 -12.51 -3.47 -1.85
CA PHE A 34 -11.22 -2.82 -1.73
C PHE A 34 -10.16 -3.58 -2.54
N TYR A 35 -9.34 -2.82 -3.22
CA TYR A 35 -8.18 -3.29 -3.98
C TYR A 35 -6.96 -2.49 -3.52
N GLY A 36 -5.89 -3.16 -3.14
CA GLY A 36 -4.72 -2.45 -2.63
C GLY A 36 -3.41 -3.14 -2.96
N THR A 37 -2.34 -2.34 -3.07
CA THR A 37 -0.99 -2.84 -3.29
C THR A 37 0.00 -2.07 -2.45
N SER A 38 0.96 -2.78 -1.84
CA SER A 38 2.04 -2.19 -1.05
C SER A 38 1.49 -1.29 0.06
N ILE A 39 2.03 -0.09 0.26
CA ILE A 39 1.54 0.87 1.26
C ILE A 39 0.05 1.20 1.07
N GLY A 40 -0.46 1.15 -0.17
CA GLY A 40 -1.89 1.37 -0.43
C GLY A 40 -2.76 0.28 0.15
N ALA A 41 -2.30 -0.97 0.19
CA ALA A 41 -2.99 -2.06 0.86
C ALA A 41 -3.11 -1.77 2.36
N LEU A 42 -2.02 -1.39 3.02
CA LEU A 42 -2.02 -1.05 4.44
C LEU A 42 -2.97 0.12 4.76
N ILE A 43 -2.88 1.21 4.01
CA ILE A 43 -3.72 2.41 4.21
C ILE A 43 -5.20 2.07 4.03
N GLY A 44 -5.53 1.29 3.01
CA GLY A 44 -6.92 0.86 2.78
C GLY A 44 -7.45 -0.05 3.87
N ILE A 45 -6.66 -1.00 4.36
CA ILE A 45 -7.03 -1.87 5.48
C ILE A 45 -7.21 -1.06 6.77
N LEU A 46 -6.34 -0.08 7.06
CA LEU A 46 -6.54 0.86 8.18
C LEU A 46 -7.86 1.62 8.06
N TYR A 47 -8.20 2.09 6.86
CA TYR A 47 -9.45 2.78 6.59
C TYR A 47 -10.68 1.87 6.81
N ILE A 48 -10.65 0.66 6.26
CA ILE A 48 -11.69 -0.37 6.46
C ILE A 48 -11.84 -0.72 7.94
N SER A 49 -10.75 -0.72 8.70
CA SER A 49 -10.74 -0.94 10.15
C SER A 49 -11.31 0.23 10.96
N GLY A 50 -11.88 1.24 10.29
CA GLY A 50 -12.50 2.41 10.91
C GLY A 50 -11.51 3.45 11.44
N THR A 51 -10.25 3.43 10.98
CA THR A 51 -9.29 4.49 11.32
C THR A 51 -9.56 5.71 10.45
N ASP A 52 -9.90 6.82 11.10
CA ASP A 52 -10.04 8.11 10.42
C ASP A 52 -8.71 8.54 9.77
N PRO A 53 -8.70 9.07 8.52
CA PRO A 53 -7.48 9.46 7.84
C PRO A 53 -6.63 10.50 8.58
N LYS A 54 -7.23 11.41 9.35
CA LYS A 54 -6.48 12.32 10.24
C LYS A 54 -5.79 11.57 11.38
N CYS A 55 -6.45 10.55 11.91
CA CYS A 55 -5.82 9.70 12.92
C CYS A 55 -4.65 8.92 12.32
N MET A 56 -4.75 8.44 11.08
CA MET A 56 -3.65 7.75 10.40
C MET A 56 -2.40 8.65 10.32
N ILE A 57 -2.54 9.89 9.87
CA ILE A 57 -1.41 10.84 9.82
C ILE A 57 -0.76 11.01 11.19
N ASN A 58 -1.56 11.17 12.23
CA ASN A 58 -1.04 11.31 13.59
C ASN A 58 -0.32 10.05 14.08
N MET A 59 -0.81 8.86 13.71
CA MET A 59 -0.17 7.58 14.02
C MET A 59 1.20 7.48 13.34
N PHE A 60 1.26 7.72 12.04
CA PHE A 60 2.51 7.67 11.28
C PHE A 60 3.55 8.71 11.74
N GLN A 61 3.12 9.91 12.14
CA GLN A 61 4.03 10.93 12.67
C GLN A 61 4.67 10.57 14.04
N LYS A 62 4.03 9.66 14.79
CA LYS A 62 4.55 9.19 16.07
C LYS A 62 5.57 8.07 15.92
N ILE A 63 5.71 7.49 14.73
CA ILE A 63 6.71 6.45 14.46
C ILE A 63 8.09 7.10 14.52
N ASN A 64 8.92 6.62 15.45
CA ASN A 64 10.34 6.97 15.46
C ASN A 64 11.10 6.03 14.49
N LEU A 65 11.22 6.44 13.23
CA LEU A 65 11.87 5.64 12.20
C LEU A 65 13.35 5.38 12.49
N GLU A 66 14.04 6.29 13.21
CA GLU A 66 15.44 6.11 13.61
C GLU A 66 15.62 4.90 14.54
N GLU A 67 14.62 4.62 15.38
CA GLU A 67 14.65 3.48 16.30
C GLU A 67 14.25 2.15 15.64
N ILE A 68 13.33 2.21 14.65
CA ILE A 68 12.69 1.04 14.07
C ILE A 68 13.44 0.55 12.83
N VAL A 69 13.99 1.47 12.03
CA VAL A 69 14.72 1.12 10.81
C VAL A 69 16.09 0.57 11.17
N LYS A 70 16.27 -0.74 11.00
CA LYS A 70 17.54 -1.42 11.25
C LYS A 70 18.07 -1.97 9.94
N TYR A 71 19.29 -1.53 9.59
CA TYR A 71 19.97 -2.00 8.38
C TYR A 71 20.81 -3.26 8.70
N ASP A 72 20.52 -4.35 7.99
CA ASP A 72 21.30 -5.61 8.08
C ASP A 72 22.21 -5.77 6.88
N PHE A 73 23.36 -5.10 6.92
CA PHE A 73 24.37 -5.19 5.86
C PHE A 73 25.05 -6.57 5.78
N ALA A 74 24.99 -7.38 6.85
CA ALA A 74 25.58 -8.71 6.88
C ALA A 74 24.76 -9.73 6.09
N ASN A 75 23.44 -9.55 6.01
CA ASN A 75 22.49 -10.46 5.37
C ASN A 75 21.74 -9.79 4.21
N ILE A 76 22.38 -8.91 3.47
CA ILE A 76 21.76 -8.11 2.39
C ILE A 76 21.02 -8.96 1.34
N GLN A 77 21.42 -10.22 1.16
CA GLN A 77 20.72 -11.18 0.31
C GLN A 77 19.32 -11.54 0.81
N ASN A 78 19.04 -11.32 2.11
CA ASN A 78 17.73 -11.51 2.76
C ASN A 78 16.96 -10.20 2.92
N GLY A 79 17.47 -9.08 2.40
CA GLY A 79 16.93 -7.74 2.54
C GLY A 79 17.83 -6.84 3.38
N LEU A 80 17.89 -5.57 3.02
CA LEU A 80 18.67 -4.54 3.71
C LEU A 80 18.06 -4.16 5.07
N LEU A 81 16.73 -4.29 5.21
CA LEU A 81 16.00 -3.98 6.43
C LEU A 81 15.47 -5.27 7.06
N ASP A 82 15.47 -5.32 8.38
CA ASP A 82 14.73 -6.35 9.08
C ASP A 82 13.21 -6.11 9.01
N ASP A 83 12.42 -7.08 9.50
CA ASP A 83 10.96 -7.01 9.41
C ASP A 83 10.34 -5.99 10.41
N SER A 84 11.10 -5.39 11.31
CA SER A 84 10.58 -4.55 12.39
C SER A 84 9.79 -3.34 11.90
N LEU A 85 10.19 -2.74 10.77
CA LEU A 85 9.44 -1.67 10.15
C LEU A 85 8.07 -2.16 9.65
N LEU A 86 8.02 -3.29 8.92
CA LEU A 86 6.76 -3.85 8.42
C LEU A 86 5.88 -4.29 9.58
N ASP A 87 6.44 -4.94 10.61
CA ASP A 87 5.72 -5.38 11.79
C ASP A 87 5.09 -4.19 12.53
N THR A 88 5.84 -3.11 12.71
CA THR A 88 5.33 -1.87 13.35
C THR A 88 4.19 -1.25 12.54
N LEU A 89 4.32 -1.17 11.21
CA LEU A 89 3.28 -0.61 10.36
C LEU A 89 2.01 -1.47 10.37
N ILE A 90 2.15 -2.79 10.35
CA ILE A 90 1.05 -3.73 10.34
C ILE A 90 0.38 -3.83 11.72
N SER A 91 1.12 -3.63 12.82
CA SER A 91 0.55 -3.64 14.17
C SER A 91 -0.58 -2.62 14.34
N PHE A 92 -0.53 -1.49 13.63
CA PHE A 92 -1.64 -0.52 13.63
C PHE A 92 -2.99 -1.12 13.20
N VAL A 93 -2.96 -2.18 12.42
CA VAL A 93 -4.16 -2.95 12.05
C VAL A 93 -4.39 -4.07 13.06
N THR A 94 -3.37 -4.91 13.30
CA THR A 94 -3.53 -6.14 14.10
C THR A 94 -3.81 -5.88 15.57
N ASP A 95 -3.37 -4.73 16.12
CA ASP A 95 -3.70 -4.34 17.50
C ASP A 95 -5.21 -4.11 17.72
N LYS A 96 -6.00 -3.94 16.64
CA LYS A 96 -7.46 -3.80 16.73
C LYS A 96 -8.20 -5.14 16.66
N TYR A 97 -7.51 -6.18 16.24
CA TYR A 97 -8.06 -7.53 16.00
C TYR A 97 -7.13 -8.57 16.61
N ASP A 98 -7.46 -9.85 16.40
CA ASP A 98 -6.48 -10.90 16.66
C ASP A 98 -5.30 -10.77 15.68
N THR A 99 -4.07 -10.92 16.21
CA THR A 99 -2.84 -10.85 15.40
C THR A 99 -2.81 -11.90 14.28
N ASP A 100 -3.58 -12.96 14.43
CA ASP A 100 -3.67 -14.08 13.50
C ASP A 100 -4.96 -14.09 12.67
N ILE A 101 -5.74 -12.98 12.72
CA ILE A 101 -6.94 -12.82 11.90
C ILE A 101 -6.66 -13.11 10.43
N ASN A 102 -7.45 -14.00 9.80
CA ASN A 102 -7.33 -14.32 8.38
C ASN A 102 -8.23 -13.40 7.52
N LEU A 103 -8.01 -13.46 6.20
CA LEU A 103 -8.73 -12.59 5.25
C LEU A 103 -10.25 -12.81 5.29
N ASN A 104 -10.72 -14.04 5.48
CA ASN A 104 -12.15 -14.34 5.57
C ASN A 104 -12.77 -13.85 6.89
N GLU A 105 -12.08 -13.97 8.00
CA GLU A 105 -12.51 -13.45 9.29
C GLU A 105 -12.59 -11.92 9.26
N PHE A 106 -11.60 -11.27 8.68
CA PHE A 106 -11.60 -9.83 8.51
C PHE A 106 -12.76 -9.36 7.61
N PHE A 107 -13.04 -10.09 6.51
CA PHE A 107 -14.23 -9.85 5.69
C PHE A 107 -15.53 -9.96 6.49
N LYS A 108 -15.69 -11.02 7.31
CA LYS A 108 -16.89 -11.23 8.13
C LYS A 108 -17.14 -10.09 9.11
N ILE A 109 -16.08 -9.47 9.63
CA ILE A 109 -16.18 -8.34 10.57
C ILE A 109 -16.52 -7.05 9.82
N THR A 110 -15.89 -6.80 8.69
CA THR A 110 -15.94 -5.49 8.00
C THR A 110 -17.02 -5.42 6.91
N ASN A 111 -17.45 -6.58 6.40
CA ASN A 111 -18.35 -6.72 5.26
C ASN A 111 -17.81 -6.01 3.98
N VAL A 112 -16.47 -5.96 3.84
CA VAL A 112 -15.77 -5.39 2.68
C VAL A 112 -14.91 -6.48 2.04
N ASN A 113 -15.12 -6.76 0.75
CA ASN A 113 -14.26 -7.66 -0.02
C ASN A 113 -12.85 -7.08 -0.15
N ILE A 114 -11.86 -7.86 0.22
CA ILE A 114 -10.46 -7.42 0.27
C ILE A 114 -9.69 -8.12 -0.84
N ASN A 115 -8.95 -7.33 -1.61
CA ASN A 115 -8.10 -7.78 -2.70
C ASN A 115 -6.72 -7.12 -2.56
N ILE A 116 -5.75 -7.86 -2.01
CA ILE A 116 -4.38 -7.41 -1.80
C ILE A 116 -3.49 -8.03 -2.88
N TYR A 117 -2.81 -7.18 -3.66
CA TYR A 117 -1.98 -7.65 -4.76
C TYR A 117 -0.52 -7.79 -4.35
N ALA A 118 0.05 -8.94 -4.70
CA ALA A 118 1.46 -9.27 -4.52
C ALA A 118 2.03 -9.95 -5.77
N THR A 119 3.34 -9.96 -5.92
CA THR A 119 4.04 -10.68 -6.98
C THR A 119 4.49 -12.03 -6.46
N ASN A 120 3.90 -13.12 -6.95
CA ASN A 120 4.34 -14.49 -6.69
C ASN A 120 5.55 -14.78 -7.59
N ILE A 121 6.75 -14.84 -7.01
CA ILE A 121 7.99 -15.08 -7.76
C ILE A 121 8.20 -16.56 -8.07
N THR A 122 7.64 -17.47 -7.26
CA THR A 122 7.70 -18.91 -7.53
C THR A 122 6.97 -19.28 -8.82
N GLN A 123 5.78 -18.68 -9.03
CA GLN A 123 4.96 -18.94 -10.21
C GLN A 123 5.08 -17.85 -11.28
N ASN A 124 5.86 -16.81 -11.05
CA ASN A 124 5.99 -15.63 -11.92
C ASN A 124 4.64 -14.97 -12.26
N LYS A 125 3.75 -14.85 -11.27
CA LYS A 125 2.38 -14.34 -11.44
C LYS A 125 2.12 -13.10 -10.59
N TYR A 126 1.27 -12.20 -11.12
CA TYR A 126 0.60 -11.18 -10.33
C TYR A 126 -0.59 -11.83 -9.62
N THR A 127 -0.58 -11.86 -8.29
CA THR A 127 -1.52 -12.65 -7.49
C THR A 127 -2.37 -11.74 -6.63
N CYS A 128 -3.67 -12.00 -6.61
CA CYS A 128 -4.63 -11.38 -5.71
C CYS A 128 -4.81 -12.27 -4.47
N LEU A 129 -4.31 -11.83 -3.33
CA LEU A 129 -4.57 -12.41 -2.02
C LEU A 129 -5.87 -11.81 -1.50
N SER A 130 -6.97 -12.57 -1.57
CA SER A 130 -8.30 -12.08 -1.23
C SER A 130 -9.05 -13.03 -0.29
N ASN A 131 -10.09 -12.52 0.36
CA ASN A 131 -10.98 -13.35 1.18
C ASN A 131 -11.68 -14.46 0.39
N GLU A 132 -11.78 -14.34 -0.94
CA GLU A 132 -12.36 -15.37 -1.81
C GLU A 132 -11.35 -16.44 -2.21
N ASN A 133 -10.13 -16.02 -2.66
CA ASN A 133 -9.14 -16.92 -3.24
C ASN A 133 -8.17 -17.51 -2.18
N TYR A 134 -7.94 -16.77 -1.09
CA TYR A 134 -6.99 -17.13 -0.01
C TYR A 134 -7.62 -16.88 1.37
N PRO A 135 -8.80 -17.48 1.67
CA PRO A 135 -9.59 -17.17 2.88
C PRO A 135 -8.83 -17.38 4.19
N ASN A 136 -7.93 -18.37 4.23
CA ASN A 136 -7.20 -18.78 5.43
C ASN A 136 -5.86 -18.06 5.61
N VAL A 137 -5.41 -17.27 4.62
CA VAL A 137 -4.17 -16.50 4.74
C VAL A 137 -4.37 -15.41 5.79
N LYS A 138 -3.40 -15.27 6.69
CA LYS A 138 -3.42 -14.22 7.72
C LYS A 138 -3.30 -12.85 7.06
N LEU A 139 -4.09 -11.90 7.54
CA LEU A 139 -4.08 -10.52 7.03
C LEU A 139 -2.68 -9.90 7.07
N LYS A 140 -1.94 -10.14 8.16
CA LYS A 140 -0.55 -9.67 8.31
C LYS A 140 0.37 -10.22 7.23
N ASP A 141 0.22 -11.51 6.86
CA ASP A 141 1.08 -12.15 5.87
C ASP A 141 0.76 -11.64 4.46
N ALA A 142 -0.52 -11.42 4.16
CA ALA A 142 -0.94 -10.80 2.90
C ALA A 142 -0.42 -9.36 2.76
N LEU A 143 -0.47 -8.56 3.83
CA LEU A 143 0.10 -7.21 3.85
C LEU A 143 1.62 -7.24 3.69
N LYS A 144 2.34 -8.09 4.45
CA LYS A 144 3.79 -8.27 4.31
C LYS A 144 4.16 -8.65 2.88
N ALA A 145 3.49 -9.66 2.30
CA ALA A 145 3.73 -10.10 0.93
C ALA A 145 3.58 -8.96 -0.08
N SER A 146 2.54 -8.12 0.09
CA SER A 146 2.30 -6.97 -0.78
C SER A 146 3.29 -5.83 -0.60
N MET A 147 3.95 -5.72 0.56
CA MET A 147 4.85 -4.63 0.93
C MET A 147 6.34 -5.02 0.90
N SER A 148 6.68 -6.29 0.63
CA SER A 148 8.06 -6.78 0.61
C SER A 148 8.81 -6.32 -0.63
N ILE A 149 9.27 -5.06 -0.61
CA ILE A 149 10.07 -4.45 -1.67
C ILE A 149 11.40 -5.21 -1.79
N PRO A 150 11.74 -5.75 -2.98
CA PRO A 150 13.01 -6.45 -3.20
C PRO A 150 14.21 -5.61 -2.77
N PHE A 151 15.23 -6.28 -2.23
CA PHE A 151 16.44 -5.70 -1.66
C PHE A 151 16.24 -4.92 -0.36
N LEU A 152 15.04 -4.38 -0.08
CA LEU A 152 14.74 -3.77 1.22
C LEU A 152 14.26 -4.80 2.22
N PHE A 153 13.34 -5.68 1.82
CA PHE A 153 12.77 -6.72 2.68
C PHE A 153 12.93 -8.10 2.05
N LYS A 154 12.95 -9.12 2.90
CA LYS A 154 12.93 -10.52 2.45
C LYS A 154 11.59 -10.87 1.80
N PRO A 155 11.58 -11.79 0.81
CA PRO A 155 10.33 -12.37 0.31
C PRO A 155 9.56 -13.09 1.41
N ILE A 156 8.23 -13.09 1.32
CA ILE A 156 7.34 -13.76 2.28
C ILE A 156 6.83 -15.08 1.68
N GLU A 157 6.90 -16.15 2.45
CA GLU A 157 6.36 -17.44 2.06
C GLU A 157 4.88 -17.58 2.50
N ILE A 158 4.01 -17.93 1.55
CA ILE A 158 2.60 -18.28 1.79
C ILE A 158 2.29 -19.53 0.97
N ASP A 159 1.86 -20.58 1.63
CA ASP A 159 1.47 -21.87 1.02
C ASP A 159 2.54 -22.41 0.05
N GLY A 160 3.82 -22.39 0.45
CA GLY A 160 4.96 -22.88 -0.34
C GLY A 160 5.34 -21.99 -1.54
N ASN A 161 4.76 -20.82 -1.68
CA ASN A 161 5.08 -19.83 -2.69
C ASN A 161 5.74 -18.60 -2.07
N MET A 162 6.73 -18.03 -2.78
CA MET A 162 7.42 -16.82 -2.36
C MET A 162 6.80 -15.59 -3.01
N TYR A 163 6.56 -14.56 -2.19
CA TYR A 163 5.92 -13.31 -2.60
C TYR A 163 6.79 -12.09 -2.32
N ILE A 164 6.72 -11.13 -3.21
CA ILE A 164 7.33 -9.80 -3.08
C ILE A 164 6.30 -8.72 -3.43
N ASP A 165 6.67 -7.44 -3.27
CA ASP A 165 5.79 -6.30 -3.52
C ASP A 165 5.08 -6.40 -4.88
N GLY A 166 3.78 -6.10 -4.87
CA GLY A 166 2.94 -6.20 -6.06
C GLY A 166 3.35 -5.25 -7.18
N CYS A 167 3.95 -4.10 -6.84
CA CYS A 167 4.47 -3.14 -7.83
C CYS A 167 5.63 -3.69 -8.66
N CYS A 168 6.23 -4.81 -8.26
CA CYS A 168 7.27 -5.47 -9.05
C CYS A 168 6.72 -6.07 -10.34
N LYS A 169 5.46 -6.46 -10.40
CA LYS A 169 4.82 -7.00 -11.61
C LYS A 169 4.00 -5.96 -12.35
N ASN A 170 3.39 -5.03 -11.64
CA ASN A 170 2.61 -3.92 -12.20
C ASN A 170 2.96 -2.63 -11.46
N LEU A 171 3.52 -1.65 -12.14
CA LEU A 171 4.11 -0.45 -11.53
C LEU A 171 3.14 0.34 -10.62
N TYR A 172 1.86 0.39 -10.96
CA TYR A 172 0.85 1.03 -10.12
C TYR A 172 0.20 0.05 -9.13
N GLY A 173 0.51 -1.26 -9.26
CA GLY A 173 -0.13 -2.29 -8.47
C GLY A 173 -1.63 -2.43 -8.76
N SER A 174 -2.08 -1.99 -9.93
CA SER A 174 -3.49 -1.96 -10.28
C SER A 174 -4.08 -3.37 -10.46
N PRO A 175 -5.39 -3.54 -10.23
CA PRO A 175 -6.09 -4.75 -10.62
C PRO A 175 -5.91 -5.07 -12.11
N PRO A 176 -6.08 -6.34 -12.53
CA PRO A 176 -6.16 -6.70 -13.94
C PRO A 176 -7.19 -5.87 -14.69
N LYS A 177 -6.98 -5.64 -15.99
CA LYS A 177 -7.83 -4.76 -16.84
C LYS A 177 -9.29 -5.18 -16.91
N GLU A 178 -9.56 -6.46 -16.69
CA GLU A 178 -10.90 -7.04 -16.68
C GLU A 178 -11.72 -6.57 -15.47
N ILE A 179 -11.03 -6.08 -14.41
CA ILE A 179 -11.66 -5.56 -13.22
C ILE A 179 -11.86 -4.06 -13.38
N PHE A 180 -13.12 -3.64 -13.60
CA PHE A 180 -13.48 -2.22 -13.63
C PHE A 180 -13.84 -1.74 -12.22
N ILE A 181 -13.11 -0.73 -11.74
CA ILE A 181 -13.34 -0.13 -10.41
C ILE A 181 -14.52 0.85 -10.48
N ARG A 182 -15.64 0.49 -9.86
CA ARG A 182 -16.87 1.32 -9.79
C ARG A 182 -16.80 2.33 -8.65
N GLY A 183 -15.73 3.13 -8.66
CA GLY A 183 -15.42 4.04 -7.57
C GLY A 183 -14.13 4.81 -7.82
N TYR A 184 -13.29 4.89 -6.80
CA TYR A 184 -12.09 5.69 -6.80
C TYR A 184 -10.84 4.83 -6.98
N SER A 185 -9.98 5.25 -7.90
CA SER A 185 -8.61 4.73 -8.04
C SER A 185 -7.61 5.83 -7.73
N ILE A 186 -6.80 5.64 -6.70
CA ILE A 186 -5.81 6.61 -6.24
C ILE A 186 -4.42 6.06 -6.57
N ILE A 187 -3.69 6.75 -7.44
CA ILE A 187 -2.34 6.35 -7.87
C ILE A 187 -1.36 7.52 -7.76
N LEU A 188 -0.08 7.17 -7.63
CA LEU A 188 1.02 8.15 -7.71
C LEU A 188 1.65 8.11 -9.09
N LYS A 189 1.82 9.29 -9.68
CA LYS A 189 2.56 9.47 -10.93
C LYS A 189 3.85 10.24 -10.62
N ASN A 190 4.98 9.56 -10.67
CA ASN A 190 6.27 10.21 -10.46
C ASN A 190 6.70 11.01 -11.68
N LYS A 191 7.12 12.25 -11.48
CA LYS A 191 7.64 13.14 -12.52
C LYS A 191 9.08 12.79 -12.90
N SER A 192 9.88 12.32 -11.95
CA SER A 192 11.29 12.01 -12.19
C SER A 192 11.48 10.61 -12.78
N ARG A 193 12.28 10.52 -13.87
CA ARG A 193 12.62 9.26 -14.55
C ARG A 193 13.72 8.44 -13.84
N GLY A 194 14.17 8.83 -12.67
CA GLY A 194 15.42 8.39 -12.09
C GLY A 194 15.36 7.43 -10.89
N TYR A 195 14.23 6.80 -10.59
CA TYR A 195 14.17 5.85 -9.48
C TYR A 195 14.88 4.53 -9.86
N PRO A 196 15.94 4.11 -9.14
CA PRO A 196 16.58 2.80 -9.39
C PRO A 196 15.55 1.66 -9.33
N PHE A 197 14.60 1.72 -8.41
CA PHE A 197 13.50 0.77 -8.29
C PHE A 197 12.53 0.83 -9.47
N GLN A 198 12.22 2.01 -10.01
CA GLN A 198 11.41 2.14 -11.23
C GLN A 198 12.14 1.65 -12.47
N VAL A 199 13.46 1.81 -12.54
CA VAL A 199 14.26 1.27 -13.65
C VAL A 199 14.26 -0.25 -13.58
N MET A 200 14.37 -0.84 -12.38
CA MET A 200 14.24 -2.29 -12.20
C MET A 200 12.82 -2.81 -12.49
N CYS A 201 11.78 -2.06 -12.10
CA CYS A 201 10.39 -2.38 -12.40
C CYS A 201 9.96 -1.93 -13.82
N SER A 202 10.77 -1.19 -14.57
CA SER A 202 10.45 -0.74 -15.94
C SER A 202 10.34 -1.88 -16.96
N ILE A 203 10.78 -3.08 -16.59
CA ILE A 203 10.59 -4.32 -17.35
C ILE A 203 9.13 -4.80 -17.23
N PHE A 204 8.36 -4.29 -16.28
CA PHE A 204 7.01 -4.71 -15.96
C PHE A 204 5.95 -3.74 -16.50
N THR A 205 4.75 -4.24 -16.70
CA THR A 205 3.65 -3.49 -17.29
C THR A 205 3.26 -2.26 -16.45
N ARG A 206 2.96 -1.13 -17.13
CA ARG A 206 2.40 0.08 -16.53
C ARG A 206 0.90 0.12 -16.81
N GLU A 207 0.14 -0.71 -16.14
CA GLU A 207 -1.30 -0.73 -16.33
C GLU A 207 -1.97 0.31 -15.44
N ILE A 208 -2.65 1.26 -16.08
CA ILE A 208 -3.50 2.23 -15.38
C ILE A 208 -4.84 1.55 -15.12
N PRO A 209 -5.38 1.62 -13.89
CA PRO A 209 -6.66 1.01 -13.58
C PRO A 209 -7.80 1.66 -14.36
N SER A 210 -8.70 0.83 -14.89
CA SER A 210 -9.98 1.30 -15.42
C SER A 210 -10.93 1.60 -14.26
N SER A 211 -11.33 2.86 -14.09
CA SER A 211 -12.16 3.27 -12.94
C SER A 211 -13.10 4.40 -13.30
N THR A 212 -14.14 4.57 -12.48
CA THR A 212 -15.06 5.70 -12.61
C THR A 212 -14.35 7.03 -12.35
N PHE A 213 -13.52 7.08 -11.30
CA PHE A 213 -12.73 8.25 -10.95
C PHE A 213 -11.26 7.85 -10.73
N LEU A 214 -10.37 8.37 -11.55
CA LEU A 214 -8.93 8.17 -11.43
C LEU A 214 -8.29 9.43 -10.83
N VAL A 215 -7.83 9.34 -9.60
CA VAL A 215 -7.07 10.39 -8.93
C VAL A 215 -5.58 10.12 -9.11
N CYS A 216 -4.94 10.88 -10.00
CA CYS A 216 -3.51 10.83 -10.23
C CYS A 216 -2.81 11.93 -9.41
N ILE A 217 -2.03 11.56 -8.41
CA ILE A 217 -1.27 12.50 -7.61
C ILE A 217 0.16 12.56 -8.16
N GLU A 218 0.58 13.74 -8.60
CA GLU A 218 1.95 13.94 -9.04
C GLU A 218 2.89 14.00 -7.84
N ASN A 219 3.94 13.18 -7.89
CA ASN A 219 4.95 13.08 -6.86
C ASN A 219 6.32 13.50 -7.42
N GLU A 220 6.98 14.45 -6.77
CA GLU A 220 8.34 14.90 -7.09
C GLU A 220 9.40 14.10 -6.31
N GLY A 221 9.04 12.94 -5.78
CA GLY A 221 9.80 12.15 -4.83
C GLY A 221 11.30 12.05 -5.14
N ASP A 222 12.11 12.22 -4.10
CA ASP A 222 13.57 12.06 -4.15
C ASP A 222 13.94 10.60 -3.85
N VAL A 223 14.79 10.02 -4.69
CA VAL A 223 15.36 8.66 -4.50
C VAL A 223 16.09 8.52 -3.17
N ASN A 224 16.71 9.60 -2.72
CA ASN A 224 17.47 9.62 -1.48
C ASN A 224 16.63 9.32 -0.24
N VAL A 225 15.31 9.47 -0.30
CA VAL A 225 14.41 9.18 0.83
C VAL A 225 14.35 7.69 1.12
N TYR A 226 14.40 6.81 0.11
CA TYR A 226 14.40 5.35 0.34
C TYR A 226 15.68 4.85 1.00
N LEU A 227 16.79 5.57 0.81
CA LEU A 227 18.07 5.28 1.45
C LEU A 227 18.25 5.98 2.81
N ASN A 228 17.30 6.84 3.20
CA ASN A 228 17.33 7.64 4.42
C ASN A 228 15.93 7.71 5.04
N LEU A 229 15.26 6.55 5.18
CA LEU A 229 13.92 6.47 5.77
C LEU A 229 13.88 7.06 7.18
N ASP A 230 14.97 6.90 7.93
CA ASP A 230 15.21 7.47 9.25
C ASP A 230 15.15 9.00 9.30
N LYS A 231 15.38 9.69 8.17
CA LYS A 231 15.44 11.15 8.07
C LYS A 231 14.14 11.80 7.57
N ILE A 232 13.05 11.04 7.44
CA ILE A 232 11.76 11.58 7.01
C ILE A 232 11.21 12.52 8.10
N LYS A 233 11.23 13.83 7.83
CA LYS A 233 10.74 14.84 8.77
C LYS A 233 9.21 14.90 8.77
N SER A 234 8.61 15.13 9.94
CA SER A 234 7.15 15.28 10.10
C SER A 234 6.52 16.32 9.17
N ARG A 235 7.25 17.41 8.85
CA ARG A 235 6.78 18.43 7.91
C ARG A 235 6.53 17.85 6.51
N PHE A 236 7.42 16.97 6.05
CA PHE A 236 7.31 16.35 4.73
C PHE A 236 6.07 15.44 4.63
N ILE A 237 5.76 14.70 5.69
CA ILE A 237 4.54 13.88 5.81
C ILE A 237 3.29 14.76 5.66
N ILE A 238 3.25 15.90 6.36
CA ILE A 238 2.13 16.83 6.31
C ILE A 238 1.97 17.47 4.92
N ASP A 239 3.06 17.81 4.26
CA ASP A 239 3.00 18.41 2.93
C ASP A 239 2.45 17.41 1.88
N MET A 240 2.87 16.14 1.95
CA MET A 240 2.29 15.08 1.13
C MET A 240 0.79 14.88 1.40
N TYR A 241 0.39 14.82 2.66
CA TYR A 241 -1.01 14.71 3.04
C TYR A 241 -1.87 15.85 2.49
N LYS A 242 -1.42 17.11 2.66
CA LYS A 242 -2.11 18.29 2.12
C LYS A 242 -2.22 18.26 0.60
N ASN A 243 -1.14 17.84 -0.08
CA ASN A 243 -1.16 17.70 -1.53
C ASN A 243 -2.16 16.62 -1.99
N GLY A 244 -2.29 15.52 -1.25
CA GLY A 244 -3.31 14.50 -1.50
C GLY A 244 -4.73 15.06 -1.43
N ILE A 245 -5.04 15.84 -0.39
CA ILE A 245 -6.34 16.53 -0.24
C ILE A 245 -6.58 17.48 -1.42
N TYR A 246 -5.61 18.36 -1.70
CA TYR A 246 -5.73 19.37 -2.76
C TYR A 246 -5.96 18.75 -4.13
N THR A 247 -5.15 17.74 -4.47
CA THR A 247 -5.23 17.07 -5.76
C THR A 247 -6.57 16.36 -5.92
N THR A 248 -7.03 15.64 -4.90
CA THR A 248 -8.31 14.92 -4.95
C THR A 248 -9.48 15.89 -5.10
N LYS A 249 -9.47 16.99 -4.36
CA LYS A 249 -10.44 18.07 -4.52
C LYS A 249 -10.53 18.54 -5.97
N LYS A 250 -9.38 18.84 -6.58
CA LYS A 250 -9.28 19.32 -7.98
C LYS A 250 -9.83 18.31 -9.00
N TYR A 251 -9.72 17.01 -8.71
CA TYR A 251 -10.22 15.96 -9.62
C TYR A 251 -11.72 15.69 -9.46
N LEU A 252 -12.32 16.01 -8.31
CA LEU A 252 -13.70 15.66 -7.98
C LEU A 252 -14.66 16.86 -7.97
N GLU A 253 -14.16 18.08 -7.97
CA GLU A 253 -14.87 19.36 -8.14
C GLU A 253 -14.58 19.98 -9.51
#